data_d8c468c5ccc54e0c7e2b00dbd16479b3
#
_entry.id   d8c468c5ccc54e0c7e2b00dbd16479b3
#
_cell.length_a   1.000
_cell.length_b   1.000
_cell.length_c   1.000
_cell.angle_alpha   90.00
_cell.angle_beta   90.00
_cell.angle_gamma   90.00
#
_symmetry.space_group_name_H-M   'P 1'
#
loop_
_entity.id
_entity.type
_entity.pdbx_description
1 polymer ?
#
loop_
_entity_poly.entity_id
_entity_poly.type
_entity_poly.pdbx_seq_one_letter_code
_entity_poly.pdbx_strand_id
1 'polypeptide(L)'
;LVELDVDALITGFKDLLLSLEQDRKLAGKFAGILHITNDSIADVVQSDRTELLYGQEYFYEELLGLKFKISTFSFFQTNSYSAEVLYQTARDYVGDLGGSDKTVFDLYSGTGTIAQLMAPAAGKVIGVEIVEEAVEAAKKNAAANGLDNCEFIAGDVLKVLDEVEEK
;
A
#
# COMPACT_ATOMS: atom_id res chain seq x y z
N LEU A 1 12.16 -41.36 5.57
CA LEU A 1 11.72 -39.97 5.43
C LEU A 1 12.48 -39.14 6.43
N VAL A 2 13.28 -38.19 5.97
CA VAL A 2 13.94 -37.21 6.86
C VAL A 2 12.86 -36.23 7.25
N GLU A 3 12.53 -36.17 8.53
CA GLU A 3 11.60 -35.19 9.07
C GLU A 3 12.30 -33.82 9.02
N LEU A 4 11.74 -32.87 8.28
CA LEU A 4 12.30 -31.54 8.15
C LEU A 4 11.98 -30.75 9.44
N ASP A 5 13.00 -30.29 10.12
CA ASP A 5 12.84 -29.36 11.25
C ASP A 5 12.57 -27.94 10.68
N VAL A 6 11.29 -27.60 10.58
CA VAL A 6 10.83 -26.32 10.00
C VAL A 6 11.28 -25.15 10.84
N ASP A 7 11.29 -25.26 12.16
CA ASP A 7 11.67 -24.16 13.06
C ASP A 7 13.17 -23.86 12.94
N ALA A 8 14.00 -24.92 12.85
CA ALA A 8 15.42 -24.75 12.59
C ALA A 8 15.70 -24.11 11.22
N LEU A 9 14.92 -24.49 10.20
CA LEU A 9 15.04 -23.90 8.85
C LEU A 9 14.69 -22.41 8.86
N ILE A 10 13.57 -22.03 9.48
CA ILE A 10 13.11 -20.63 9.57
C ILE A 10 14.14 -19.79 10.32
N THR A 11 14.64 -20.29 11.44
CA THR A 11 15.69 -19.62 12.23
C THR A 11 16.96 -19.43 11.41
N GLY A 12 17.45 -20.50 10.77
CA GLY A 12 18.65 -20.44 9.92
C GLY A 12 18.51 -19.48 8.75
N PHE A 13 17.34 -19.42 8.13
CA PHE A 13 17.08 -18.49 7.02
C PHE A 13 17.06 -17.04 7.50
N LYS A 14 16.41 -16.75 8.64
CA LYS A 14 16.44 -15.43 9.28
C LYS A 14 17.87 -14.98 9.56
N ASP A 15 18.68 -15.84 10.17
CA ASP A 15 20.07 -15.53 10.55
C ASP A 15 20.93 -15.30 9.29
N LEU A 16 20.70 -16.05 8.22
CA LEU A 16 21.35 -15.83 6.93
C LEU A 16 21.02 -14.46 6.36
N LEU A 17 19.74 -14.07 6.33
CA LEU A 17 19.32 -12.75 5.83
C LEU A 17 19.96 -11.62 6.64
N LEU A 18 19.96 -11.71 7.97
CA LEU A 18 20.57 -10.69 8.82
C LEU A 18 22.09 -10.63 8.66
N SER A 19 22.75 -11.75 8.35
CA SER A 19 24.19 -11.76 8.05
C SER A 19 24.52 -10.99 6.78
N LEU A 20 23.65 -11.01 5.76
CA LEU A 20 23.85 -10.25 4.52
C LEU A 20 23.82 -8.74 4.77
N GLU A 21 22.99 -8.28 5.70
CA GLU A 21 22.98 -6.87 6.12
C GLU A 21 24.27 -6.49 6.85
N GLN A 22 24.69 -7.33 7.81
CA GLN A 22 25.92 -7.10 8.61
C GLN A 22 27.18 -7.09 7.74
N ASP A 23 27.27 -7.99 6.78
CA ASP A 23 28.39 -8.09 5.84
C ASP A 23 28.40 -6.96 4.80
N ARG A 24 27.48 -5.99 4.89
CA ARG A 24 27.30 -4.88 3.93
C ARG A 24 27.10 -5.34 2.48
N LYS A 25 26.52 -6.50 2.28
CA LYS A 25 26.17 -7.03 0.95
C LYS A 25 24.88 -6.43 0.39
N LEU A 26 24.09 -5.76 1.25
CA LEU A 26 22.87 -5.06 0.88
C LEU A 26 23.08 -3.55 0.97
N ALA A 27 22.49 -2.82 0.02
CA ALA A 27 22.48 -1.35 0.04
C ALA A 27 21.48 -0.76 1.05
N GLY A 28 20.59 -1.57 1.62
CA GLY A 28 19.54 -1.21 2.57
C GLY A 28 19.62 -2.01 3.86
N LYS A 29 18.58 -1.86 4.67
CA LYS A 29 18.36 -2.62 5.92
C LYS A 29 17.02 -3.34 5.86
N PHE A 30 16.92 -4.48 6.53
CA PHE A 30 15.64 -5.12 6.74
C PHE A 30 14.79 -4.30 7.71
N ALA A 31 13.61 -3.87 7.27
CA ALA A 31 12.61 -3.28 8.16
C ALA A 31 11.98 -4.34 9.05
N GLY A 32 11.75 -5.52 8.49
CA GLY A 32 11.22 -6.68 9.20
C GLY A 32 11.39 -7.96 8.39
N ILE A 33 11.29 -9.09 9.08
CA ILE A 33 11.23 -10.43 8.50
C ILE A 33 10.01 -11.11 9.10
N LEU A 34 9.11 -11.57 8.22
CA LEU A 34 7.87 -12.23 8.63
C LEU A 34 7.84 -13.66 8.07
N HIS A 35 7.33 -14.56 8.88
CA HIS A 35 6.94 -15.90 8.44
C HIS A 35 5.43 -15.95 8.28
N ILE A 36 4.97 -16.23 7.07
CA ILE A 36 3.56 -16.27 6.74
C ILE A 36 3.19 -17.70 6.34
N THR A 37 2.18 -18.25 7.01
CA THR A 37 1.57 -19.53 6.66
C THR A 37 0.27 -19.25 5.92
N ASN A 38 0.07 -19.91 4.77
CA ASN A 38 -1.17 -19.82 3.99
C ASN A 38 -1.48 -21.19 3.39
N ASP A 39 -2.54 -21.82 3.85
CA ASP A 39 -3.03 -23.11 3.37
C ASP A 39 -4.22 -22.97 2.40
N SER A 40 -4.55 -21.74 1.96
CA SER A 40 -5.64 -21.51 1.03
C SER A 40 -5.33 -22.08 -0.36
N ILE A 41 -6.34 -22.67 -1.00
CA ILE A 41 -6.25 -23.18 -2.37
C ILE A 41 -6.38 -22.01 -3.39
N ALA A 42 -6.93 -20.87 -2.95
CA ALA A 42 -7.12 -19.70 -3.79
C ALA A 42 -5.82 -18.89 -3.89
N ASP A 43 -5.56 -18.35 -5.08
CA ASP A 43 -4.45 -17.40 -5.32
C ASP A 43 -4.78 -16.02 -4.73
N VAL A 44 -4.92 -15.97 -3.41
CA VAL A 44 -5.30 -14.79 -2.64
C VAL A 44 -4.17 -14.45 -1.69
N VAL A 45 -3.84 -13.17 -1.60
CA VAL A 45 -2.86 -12.65 -0.64
C VAL A 45 -3.51 -12.59 0.74
N GLN A 46 -3.57 -13.74 1.41
CA GLN A 46 -4.11 -13.93 2.75
C GLN A 46 -3.10 -14.66 3.63
N SER A 47 -3.24 -14.58 4.93
CA SER A 47 -2.48 -15.38 5.88
C SER A 47 -3.40 -16.07 6.87
N ASP A 48 -3.17 -17.36 7.10
CA ASP A 48 -3.77 -18.07 8.23
C ASP A 48 -3.03 -17.70 9.53
N ARG A 49 -1.73 -17.46 9.41
CA ARG A 49 -0.87 -17.03 10.51
C ARG A 49 0.29 -16.19 9.99
N THR A 50 0.54 -15.07 10.65
CA THR A 50 1.74 -14.23 10.46
C THR A 50 2.53 -14.19 11.75
N GLU A 51 3.84 -14.44 11.66
CA GLU A 51 4.78 -14.39 12.77
C GLU A 51 5.91 -13.41 12.45
N LEU A 52 6.12 -12.43 13.33
CA LEU A 52 7.19 -11.46 13.21
C LEU A 52 8.48 -12.09 13.76
N LEU A 53 9.43 -12.40 12.86
CA LEU A 53 10.72 -13.00 13.23
C LEU A 53 11.78 -11.94 13.59
N TYR A 54 11.68 -10.74 13.03
CA TYR A 54 12.59 -9.63 13.27
C TYR A 54 11.96 -8.30 12.89
N GLY A 55 12.29 -7.20 13.59
CA GLY A 55 11.94 -5.84 13.24
C GLY A 55 10.47 -5.51 13.40
N GLN A 56 9.83 -5.04 12.34
CA GLN A 56 8.44 -4.58 12.31
C GLN A 56 7.71 -5.08 11.07
N GLU A 57 6.35 -5.06 11.13
CA GLU A 57 5.49 -5.59 10.06
C GLU A 57 5.21 -4.59 8.94
N TYR A 58 5.87 -3.46 8.93
CA TYR A 58 5.65 -2.40 7.95
C TYR A 58 6.94 -1.64 7.68
N PHE A 59 6.97 -0.93 6.57
CA PHE A 59 7.98 0.08 6.28
C PHE A 59 7.32 1.34 5.71
N TYR A 60 8.10 2.39 5.55
CA TYR A 60 7.64 3.62 4.92
C TYR A 60 8.34 3.80 3.58
N GLU A 61 7.57 4.26 2.59
CA GLU A 61 8.07 4.72 1.30
C GLU A 61 7.58 6.15 1.07
N GLU A 62 8.37 6.93 0.33
CA GLU A 62 8.03 8.29 -0.04
C GLU A 62 7.85 8.39 -1.55
N LEU A 63 6.73 8.94 -2.01
CA LEU A 63 6.45 9.21 -3.41
C LEU A 63 5.94 10.64 -3.57
N LEU A 64 6.59 11.41 -4.45
CA LEU A 64 6.23 12.81 -4.74
C LEU A 64 6.03 13.66 -3.48
N GLY A 65 6.84 13.42 -2.44
CA GLY A 65 6.81 14.13 -1.17
C GLY A 65 5.75 13.66 -0.17
N LEU A 66 4.95 12.65 -0.49
CA LEU A 66 4.00 12.03 0.41
C LEU A 66 4.56 10.72 0.98
N LYS A 67 4.32 10.49 2.27
CA LYS A 67 4.82 9.33 2.99
C LYS A 67 3.73 8.29 3.19
N PHE A 68 4.01 7.05 2.77
CA PHE A 68 3.08 5.94 2.85
C PHE A 68 3.60 4.87 3.80
N LYS A 69 2.74 4.44 4.74
CA LYS A 69 2.97 3.25 5.54
C LYS A 69 2.51 2.03 4.75
N ILE A 70 3.45 1.13 4.47
CA ILE A 70 3.21 -0.08 3.68
C ILE A 70 3.30 -1.28 4.60
N SER A 71 2.26 -2.08 4.64
CA SER A 71 2.20 -3.36 5.34
C SER A 71 2.32 -4.52 4.36
N THR A 72 2.49 -5.73 4.88
CA THR A 72 2.70 -6.96 4.10
C THR A 72 1.64 -7.22 3.03
N PHE A 73 0.38 -6.90 3.32
CA PHE A 73 -0.75 -7.14 2.42
C PHE A 73 -1.20 -5.89 1.65
N SER A 74 -0.48 -4.78 1.79
CA SER A 74 -0.74 -3.58 1.01
C SER A 74 -0.13 -3.72 -0.39
N PHE A 75 -0.91 -3.49 -1.43
CA PHE A 75 -0.34 -3.31 -2.76
C PHE A 75 0.41 -1.99 -2.83
N PHE A 76 1.63 -2.03 -3.31
CA PHE A 76 2.45 -0.84 -3.58
C PHE A 76 3.35 -1.09 -4.79
N GLN A 77 3.59 -0.06 -5.61
CA GLN A 77 4.48 -0.18 -6.77
C GLN A 77 5.92 -0.41 -6.33
N THR A 78 6.51 -1.50 -6.78
CA THR A 78 7.85 -1.93 -6.35
C THR A 78 8.99 -1.06 -6.87
N ASN A 79 8.78 -0.35 -7.98
CA ASN A 79 9.74 0.59 -8.55
C ASN A 79 9.27 2.03 -8.27
N SER A 80 9.69 2.59 -7.15
CA SER A 80 9.28 3.92 -6.69
C SER A 80 9.63 5.03 -7.70
N TYR A 81 10.79 4.97 -8.34
CA TYR A 81 11.19 5.98 -9.34
C TYR A 81 10.27 5.98 -10.57
N SER A 82 9.95 4.80 -11.09
CA SER A 82 9.01 4.70 -12.22
C SER A 82 7.59 5.04 -11.80
N ALA A 83 7.20 4.72 -10.59
CA ALA A 83 5.91 5.07 -10.03
C ALA A 83 5.74 6.59 -9.91
N GLU A 84 6.76 7.31 -9.46
CA GLU A 84 6.72 8.78 -9.39
C GLU A 84 6.52 9.41 -10.77
N VAL A 85 7.20 8.92 -11.80
CA VAL A 85 7.02 9.42 -13.18
C VAL A 85 5.59 9.17 -13.67
N LEU A 86 5.06 7.96 -13.43
CA LEU A 86 3.70 7.60 -13.81
C LEU A 86 2.66 8.49 -13.10
N TYR A 87 2.78 8.63 -11.80
CA TYR A 87 1.82 9.39 -10.99
C TYR A 87 1.93 10.89 -11.22
N GLN A 88 3.14 11.42 -11.48
CA GLN A 88 3.30 12.82 -11.86
C GLN A 88 2.62 13.08 -13.21
N THR A 89 2.80 12.19 -14.19
CA THR A 89 2.12 12.31 -15.48
C THR A 89 0.60 12.31 -15.33
N ALA A 90 0.05 11.41 -14.52
CA ALA A 90 -1.39 11.39 -14.24
C ALA A 90 -1.86 12.67 -13.55
N ARG A 91 -1.08 13.17 -12.59
CA ARG A 91 -1.38 14.43 -11.89
C ARG A 91 -1.40 15.64 -12.84
N ASP A 92 -0.47 15.69 -13.78
CA ASP A 92 -0.37 16.75 -14.77
C ASP A 92 -1.63 16.74 -15.66
N TYR A 93 -2.09 15.58 -16.13
CA TYR A 93 -3.34 15.46 -16.88
C TYR A 93 -4.57 15.89 -16.08
N VAL A 94 -4.66 15.57 -14.79
CA VAL A 94 -5.73 16.04 -13.92
C VAL A 94 -5.70 17.56 -13.82
N GLY A 95 -4.52 18.15 -13.61
CA GLY A 95 -4.33 19.60 -13.56
C GLY A 95 -4.70 20.31 -14.87
N ASP A 96 -4.27 19.79 -16.01
CA ASP A 96 -4.57 20.34 -17.35
C ASP A 96 -6.07 20.32 -17.67
N LEU A 97 -6.84 19.41 -17.08
CA LEU A 97 -8.29 19.35 -17.19
C LEU A 97 -9.03 20.32 -16.25
N GLY A 98 -8.32 21.19 -15.53
CA GLY A 98 -8.89 22.11 -14.54
C GLY A 98 -9.30 21.38 -13.26
N GLY A 99 -8.45 20.44 -12.80
CA GLY A 99 -8.73 19.54 -11.69
C GLY A 99 -8.95 20.23 -10.35
N SER A 100 -8.42 21.47 -10.15
CA SER A 100 -8.61 22.24 -8.91
C SER A 100 -10.05 22.51 -8.51
N ASP A 101 -10.96 22.51 -9.50
CA ASP A 101 -12.40 22.76 -9.31
C ASP A 101 -13.24 21.49 -9.45
N LYS A 102 -12.60 20.33 -9.58
CA LYS A 102 -13.27 19.07 -9.86
C LYS A 102 -13.06 18.02 -8.78
N THR A 103 -13.98 17.08 -8.74
CA THR A 103 -13.84 15.83 -7.99
C THR A 103 -13.21 14.77 -8.89
N VAL A 104 -12.16 14.14 -8.39
CA VAL A 104 -11.48 13.00 -9.02
C VAL A 104 -11.83 11.73 -8.25
N PHE A 105 -12.19 10.68 -8.97
CA PHE A 105 -12.48 9.36 -8.40
C PHE A 105 -11.29 8.44 -8.63
N ASP A 106 -10.82 7.81 -7.56
CA ASP A 106 -9.86 6.70 -7.57
C ASP A 106 -10.63 5.41 -7.24
N LEU A 107 -10.98 4.68 -8.29
CA LEU A 107 -11.79 3.46 -8.18
C LEU A 107 -10.89 2.25 -7.96
N TYR A 108 -11.25 1.41 -6.97
CA TYR A 108 -10.41 0.31 -6.46
C TYR A 108 -9.13 0.85 -5.82
N SER A 109 -9.29 1.85 -4.96
CA SER A 109 -8.19 2.70 -4.47
C SER A 109 -7.18 2.01 -3.55
N GLY A 110 -7.48 0.78 -3.08
CA GLY A 110 -6.62 0.09 -2.13
C GLY A 110 -6.32 0.94 -0.91
N THR A 111 -5.05 1.12 -0.57
CA THR A 111 -4.60 1.99 0.54
C THR A 111 -4.54 3.47 0.18
N GLY A 112 -5.17 3.88 -0.94
CA GLY A 112 -5.35 5.28 -1.33
C GLY A 112 -4.10 5.98 -1.84
N THR A 113 -3.11 5.26 -2.36
CA THR A 113 -1.86 5.86 -2.85
C THR A 113 -2.12 6.81 -4.01
N ILE A 114 -2.86 6.38 -5.03
CA ILE A 114 -3.16 7.20 -6.22
C ILE A 114 -4.03 8.38 -5.83
N ALA A 115 -5.11 8.16 -5.08
CA ALA A 115 -5.98 9.22 -4.58
C ALA A 115 -5.19 10.35 -3.91
N GLN A 116 -4.31 10.01 -2.97
CA GLN A 116 -3.49 10.98 -2.26
C GLN A 116 -2.50 11.71 -3.18
N LEU A 117 -1.91 11.01 -4.14
CA LEU A 117 -0.99 11.62 -5.12
C LEU A 117 -1.72 12.56 -6.09
N MET A 118 -3.01 12.37 -6.35
CA MET A 118 -3.83 13.28 -7.18
C MET A 118 -4.34 14.49 -6.39
N ALA A 119 -4.39 14.43 -5.07
CA ALA A 119 -4.95 15.46 -4.20
C ALA A 119 -4.43 16.89 -4.47
N PRO A 120 -3.13 17.13 -4.74
CA PRO A 120 -2.62 18.46 -5.04
C PRO A 120 -3.16 19.08 -6.34
N ALA A 121 -3.66 18.27 -7.28
CA ALA A 121 -4.17 18.73 -8.58
C ALA A 121 -5.72 18.72 -8.67
N ALA A 122 -6.42 18.34 -7.60
CA ALA A 122 -7.87 18.21 -7.58
C ALA A 122 -8.50 19.04 -6.47
N GLY A 123 -9.74 19.50 -6.65
CA GLY A 123 -10.51 20.14 -5.60
C GLY A 123 -10.92 19.13 -4.52
N LYS A 124 -11.29 17.93 -4.94
CA LYS A 124 -11.62 16.80 -4.06
C LYS A 124 -11.20 15.49 -4.73
N VAL A 125 -10.74 14.53 -3.93
CA VAL A 125 -10.50 13.17 -4.40
C VAL A 125 -11.31 12.19 -3.56
N ILE A 126 -12.01 11.27 -4.22
CA ILE A 126 -12.80 10.22 -3.58
C ILE A 126 -12.22 8.87 -3.99
N GLY A 127 -11.64 8.15 -3.03
CA GLY A 127 -11.19 6.77 -3.18
C GLY A 127 -12.31 5.80 -2.80
N VAL A 128 -12.57 4.81 -3.66
CA VAL A 128 -13.56 3.76 -3.40
C VAL A 128 -12.86 2.41 -3.39
N GLU A 129 -13.02 1.67 -2.32
CA GLU A 129 -12.40 0.36 -2.12
C GLU A 129 -13.34 -0.56 -1.32
N ILE A 130 -13.41 -1.83 -1.70
CA ILE A 130 -14.30 -2.79 -1.04
C ILE A 130 -13.74 -3.31 0.29
N VAL A 131 -12.41 -3.32 0.44
CA VAL A 131 -11.72 -3.82 1.63
C VAL A 131 -11.66 -2.73 2.70
N GLU A 132 -12.46 -2.85 3.75
CA GLU A 132 -12.55 -1.86 4.84
C GLU A 132 -11.20 -1.55 5.49
N GLU A 133 -10.35 -2.55 5.70
CA GLU A 133 -9.01 -2.38 6.29
C GLU A 133 -8.11 -1.50 5.41
N ALA A 134 -8.19 -1.64 4.08
CA ALA A 134 -7.46 -0.80 3.13
C ALA A 134 -7.96 0.65 3.18
N VAL A 135 -9.28 0.85 3.27
CA VAL A 135 -9.90 2.17 3.43
C VAL A 135 -9.44 2.85 4.72
N GLU A 136 -9.40 2.14 5.84
CA GLU A 136 -8.89 2.69 7.10
C GLU A 136 -7.39 3.02 7.03
N ALA A 137 -6.59 2.23 6.32
CA ALA A 137 -5.19 2.54 6.06
C ALA A 137 -5.04 3.80 5.18
N ALA A 138 -5.88 3.94 4.14
CA ALA A 138 -5.92 5.11 3.28
C ALA A 138 -6.24 6.40 4.05
N LYS A 139 -7.26 6.38 4.91
CA LYS A 139 -7.62 7.51 5.80
C LYS A 139 -6.47 7.91 6.72
N LYS A 140 -5.80 6.94 7.33
CA LYS A 140 -4.65 7.20 8.23
C LYS A 140 -3.47 7.79 7.47
N ASN A 141 -3.16 7.29 6.27
CA ASN A 141 -2.09 7.82 5.43
C ASN A 141 -2.41 9.25 4.98
N ALA A 142 -3.63 9.54 4.53
CA ALA A 142 -4.05 10.88 4.11
C ALA A 142 -3.97 11.88 5.26
N ALA A 143 -4.44 11.52 6.45
CA ALA A 143 -4.32 12.35 7.64
C ALA A 143 -2.85 12.61 8.02
N ALA A 144 -1.99 11.60 7.95
CA ALA A 144 -0.56 11.73 8.22
C ALA A 144 0.16 12.63 7.19
N ASN A 145 -0.33 12.68 5.95
CA ASN A 145 0.15 13.55 4.89
C ASN A 145 -0.51 14.94 4.88
N GLY A 146 -1.44 15.22 5.79
CA GLY A 146 -2.13 16.51 5.87
C GLY A 146 -3.05 16.81 4.70
N LEU A 147 -3.65 15.79 4.08
CA LEU A 147 -4.53 15.91 2.94
C LEU A 147 -5.99 15.97 3.39
N ASP A 148 -6.58 17.16 3.37
CA ASP A 148 -7.96 17.41 3.82
C ASP A 148 -9.01 17.22 2.72
N ASN A 149 -8.58 17.11 1.46
CA ASN A 149 -9.44 16.97 0.28
C ASN A 149 -9.56 15.53 -0.22
N CYS A 150 -9.07 14.54 0.53
CA CYS A 150 -9.23 13.12 0.24
C CYS A 150 -10.33 12.51 1.11
N GLU A 151 -11.30 11.87 0.48
CA GLU A 151 -12.34 11.06 1.12
C GLU A 151 -12.20 9.60 0.69
N PHE A 152 -12.40 8.65 1.61
CA PHE A 152 -12.32 7.22 1.30
C PHE A 152 -13.59 6.50 1.75
N ILE A 153 -14.21 5.77 0.83
CA ILE A 153 -15.47 5.07 0.99
C ILE A 153 -15.24 3.57 0.88
N ALA A 154 -15.67 2.84 1.91
CA ALA A 154 -15.69 1.37 1.87
C ALA A 154 -16.97 0.92 1.16
N GLY A 155 -16.83 0.21 0.04
CA GLY A 155 -17.99 -0.28 -0.70
C GLY A 155 -17.66 -0.82 -2.08
N ASP A 156 -18.66 -1.45 -2.67
CA ASP A 156 -18.62 -1.86 -4.06
C ASP A 156 -18.66 -0.63 -4.98
N VAL A 157 -17.70 -0.55 -5.90
CA VAL A 157 -17.53 0.63 -6.78
C VAL A 157 -18.80 0.97 -7.54
N LEU A 158 -19.49 -0.02 -8.11
CA LEU A 158 -20.69 0.24 -8.93
C LEU A 158 -21.81 0.80 -8.06
N LYS A 159 -22.03 0.27 -6.88
CA LYS A 159 -23.05 0.76 -5.95
C LYS A 159 -22.76 2.17 -5.45
N VAL A 160 -21.50 2.45 -5.12
CA VAL A 160 -21.10 3.79 -4.65
C VAL A 160 -21.27 4.83 -5.76
N LEU A 161 -20.95 4.49 -7.02
CA LEU A 161 -21.13 5.41 -8.15
C LEU A 161 -22.61 5.69 -8.40
N ASP A 162 -23.49 4.69 -8.36
CA ASP A 162 -24.94 4.88 -8.51
C ASP A 162 -25.48 5.86 -7.46
N GLU A 163 -25.04 5.76 -6.20
CA GLU A 163 -25.44 6.68 -5.13
C GLU A 163 -24.91 8.11 -5.31
N VAL A 164 -23.78 8.29 -5.99
CA VAL A 164 -23.19 9.61 -6.26
C VAL A 164 -23.88 10.30 -7.44
N GLU A 165 -24.31 9.54 -8.46
CA GLU A 165 -25.04 10.09 -9.61
C GLU A 165 -26.45 10.57 -9.25
N GLU A 166 -27.04 10.04 -8.17
CA GLU A 166 -28.38 10.44 -7.70
C GLU A 166 -28.39 11.75 -6.88
N LYS A 167 -27.21 12.32 -6.58
CA LYS A 167 -27.06 13.57 -5.79
C LYS A 167 -26.58 14.74 -6.64
#